data_b753c62a19649f92ef5f1c69a939503e
#
_entry.id   b753c62a19649f92ef5f1c69a939503e
#
_cell.length_a   1.000
_cell.length_b   1.000
_cell.length_c   1.000
_cell.angle_alpha   90.00
_cell.angle_beta   90.00
_cell.angle_gamma   90.00
#
_symmetry.space_group_name_H-M   'P 1'
#
loop_
_entity.id
_entity.type
_entity.pdbx_description
1 polymer ?
#
loop_
_entity_poly.entity_id
_entity_poly.type
_entity_poly.pdbx_seq_one_letter_code
_entity_poly.pdbx_strand_id
1 'polypeptide(L)'
;MLDEAIIKHNLPFNFVEYEGIRRVFSYLNLDVKQISKNTSKADVLKLYKKEKNDVKNKLKSIPSRICLTLDLWTPVTSERYICLTAHYVDENWKLKNIILNFCHMPPPHPRTLLLEKILNFLEEWGIVKKLFFITLYNASNNDNCQDFIKKKLNEGGLLLCDGIFFHVRCGAYILNLIV
;
A
#
# COMPACT_ATOMS: atom_id res chain seq x y z
N MET A 1 -0.68 9.17 -21.16
CA MET A 1 -1.49 10.42 -21.11
C MET A 1 -2.96 10.18 -20.76
N LEU A 2 -3.75 9.41 -21.54
CA LEU A 2 -5.16 9.17 -21.20
C LEU A 2 -5.31 8.35 -19.91
N ASP A 3 -4.51 7.33 -19.72
CA ASP A 3 -4.49 6.47 -18.53
C ASP A 3 -4.11 7.25 -17.27
N GLU A 4 -3.16 8.18 -17.39
CA GLU A 4 -2.77 9.07 -16.29
C GLU A 4 -3.91 10.03 -15.93
N ALA A 5 -4.66 10.53 -16.92
CA ALA A 5 -5.85 11.35 -16.67
C ALA A 5 -6.94 10.56 -15.96
N ILE A 6 -7.19 9.31 -16.37
CA ILE A 6 -8.15 8.41 -15.73
C ILE A 6 -7.76 8.19 -14.26
N ILE A 7 -6.49 7.91 -13.98
CA ILE A 7 -5.99 7.70 -12.61
C ILE A 7 -6.08 8.99 -11.79
N LYS A 8 -5.56 10.10 -12.33
CA LYS A 8 -5.46 11.38 -11.62
C LYS A 8 -6.83 11.96 -11.24
N HIS A 9 -7.82 11.76 -12.10
CA HIS A 9 -9.16 12.32 -11.94
C HIS A 9 -10.21 11.30 -11.51
N ASN A 10 -9.78 10.06 -11.14
CA ASN A 10 -10.68 8.98 -10.72
C ASN A 10 -11.81 8.71 -11.73
N LEU A 11 -11.50 8.78 -13.04
CA LEU A 11 -12.48 8.56 -14.07
C LEU A 11 -12.77 7.06 -14.23
N PRO A 12 -14.01 6.66 -14.53
CA PRO A 12 -14.33 5.27 -14.76
C PRO A 12 -13.70 4.80 -16.08
N PHE A 13 -13.35 3.51 -16.19
CA PHE A 13 -12.72 2.98 -17.41
C PHE A 13 -13.57 3.12 -18.67
N ASN A 14 -14.91 3.18 -18.55
CA ASN A 14 -15.80 3.41 -19.67
C ASN A 14 -15.86 4.89 -20.11
N PHE A 15 -15.17 5.81 -19.41
CA PHE A 15 -15.04 7.20 -19.83
C PHE A 15 -14.61 7.35 -21.29
N VAL A 16 -13.72 6.48 -21.76
CA VAL A 16 -13.21 6.46 -23.15
C VAL A 16 -14.28 6.07 -24.17
N GLU A 17 -15.40 5.50 -23.74
CA GLU A 17 -16.53 5.07 -24.58
C GLU A 17 -17.67 6.09 -24.59
N TYR A 18 -17.62 7.15 -23.80
CA TYR A 18 -18.65 8.20 -23.80
C TYR A 18 -18.68 8.88 -25.17
N GLU A 19 -19.88 8.97 -25.75
CA GLU A 19 -20.07 9.54 -27.11
C GLU A 19 -19.45 10.93 -27.23
N GLY A 20 -19.71 11.83 -26.27
CA GLY A 20 -19.14 13.17 -26.27
C GLY A 20 -17.60 13.16 -26.28
N ILE A 21 -16.97 12.25 -25.50
CA ILE A 21 -15.51 12.12 -25.45
C ILE A 21 -14.96 11.58 -26.78
N ARG A 22 -15.61 10.59 -27.38
CA ARG A 22 -15.25 10.07 -28.69
C ARG A 22 -15.32 11.13 -29.77
N ARG A 23 -16.36 11.96 -29.73
CA ARG A 23 -16.53 13.10 -30.68
C ARG A 23 -15.40 14.12 -30.51
N VAL A 24 -15.03 14.47 -29.28
CA VAL A 24 -13.89 15.37 -29.02
C VAL A 24 -12.60 14.79 -29.57
N PHE A 25 -12.31 13.51 -29.32
CA PHE A 25 -11.10 12.88 -29.86
C PHE A 25 -11.06 12.87 -31.39
N SER A 26 -12.17 12.52 -32.01
CA SER A 26 -12.29 12.53 -33.50
C SER A 26 -12.17 13.93 -34.07
N TYR A 27 -12.64 14.96 -33.37
CA TYR A 27 -12.48 16.36 -33.79
C TYR A 27 -11.02 16.82 -33.71
N LEU A 28 -10.30 16.41 -32.66
CA LEU A 28 -8.88 16.78 -32.44
C LEU A 28 -7.93 16.02 -33.37
N ASN A 29 -8.24 14.80 -33.73
CA ASN A 29 -7.48 13.98 -34.66
C ASN A 29 -8.39 12.97 -35.36
N LEU A 30 -8.55 13.14 -36.67
CA LEU A 30 -9.41 12.30 -37.53
C LEU A 30 -8.94 10.84 -37.57
N ASP A 31 -7.63 10.60 -37.41
CA ASP A 31 -7.03 9.26 -37.42
C ASP A 31 -6.98 8.59 -36.05
N VAL A 32 -7.63 9.17 -35.04
CA VAL A 32 -7.61 8.63 -33.69
C VAL A 32 -8.26 7.24 -33.62
N LYS A 33 -7.51 6.25 -33.17
CA LYS A 33 -8.06 4.93 -32.87
C LYS A 33 -8.79 4.99 -31.52
N GLN A 34 -10.10 4.82 -31.59
CA GLN A 34 -10.91 4.75 -30.38
C GLN A 34 -10.61 3.46 -29.61
N ILE A 35 -10.39 3.58 -28.32
CA ILE A 35 -10.14 2.44 -27.44
C ILE A 35 -11.40 2.04 -26.67
N SER A 36 -11.45 0.77 -26.26
CA SER A 36 -12.50 0.25 -25.40
C SER A 36 -12.17 0.41 -23.92
N LYS A 37 -13.18 0.31 -23.05
CA LYS A 37 -12.98 0.23 -21.59
C LYS A 37 -12.01 -0.87 -21.17
N ASN A 38 -12.01 -2.00 -21.89
CA ASN A 38 -11.11 -3.11 -21.59
C ASN A 38 -9.66 -2.77 -21.92
N THR A 39 -9.44 -2.07 -23.05
CA THR A 39 -8.12 -1.56 -23.41
C THR A 39 -7.63 -0.56 -22.37
N SER A 40 -8.46 0.43 -22.02
CA SER A 40 -8.13 1.41 -20.98
C SER A 40 -7.80 0.76 -19.64
N LYS A 41 -8.58 -0.23 -19.20
CA LYS A 41 -8.27 -1.01 -17.99
C LYS A 41 -6.92 -1.73 -18.09
N ALA A 42 -6.63 -2.37 -19.23
CA ALA A 42 -5.38 -3.07 -19.45
C ALA A 42 -4.17 -2.13 -19.40
N ASP A 43 -4.29 -0.94 -20.00
CA ASP A 43 -3.23 0.08 -20.01
C ASP A 43 -2.99 0.64 -18.61
N VAL A 44 -4.03 0.95 -17.85
CA VAL A 44 -3.90 1.36 -16.44
C VAL A 44 -3.23 0.28 -15.60
N LEU A 45 -3.58 -1.00 -15.78
CA LEU A 45 -2.92 -2.10 -15.08
C LEU A 45 -1.45 -2.27 -15.48
N LYS A 46 -1.10 -2.01 -16.75
CA LYS A 46 0.28 -2.02 -17.21
C LYS A 46 1.08 -0.89 -16.55
N LEU A 47 0.52 0.31 -16.50
CA LEU A 47 1.12 1.45 -15.81
C LEU A 47 1.32 1.16 -14.31
N TYR A 48 0.30 0.62 -13.64
CA TYR A 48 0.40 0.20 -12.24
C TYR A 48 1.55 -0.78 -12.00
N LYS A 49 1.69 -1.81 -12.85
CA LYS A 49 2.79 -2.78 -12.71
C LYS A 49 4.17 -2.14 -12.86
N LYS A 50 4.30 -1.20 -13.79
CA LYS A 50 5.53 -0.44 -13.99
C LYS A 50 5.86 0.38 -12.74
N GLU A 51 4.94 1.23 -12.31
CA GLU A 51 5.11 2.09 -11.14
C GLU A 51 5.40 1.28 -9.86
N LYS A 52 4.71 0.14 -9.69
CA LYS A 52 4.98 -0.79 -8.57
C LYS A 52 6.43 -1.30 -8.58
N ASN A 53 6.95 -1.67 -9.74
CA ASN A 53 8.35 -2.12 -9.88
C ASN A 53 9.34 -0.97 -9.61
N ASP A 54 9.05 0.23 -10.08
CA ASP A 54 9.90 1.41 -9.86
C ASP A 54 9.96 1.76 -8.36
N VAL A 55 8.81 1.74 -7.67
CA VAL A 55 8.74 1.90 -6.21
C VAL A 55 9.52 0.79 -5.49
N LYS A 56 9.36 -0.47 -5.91
CA LYS A 56 10.07 -1.61 -5.33
C LYS A 56 11.59 -1.45 -5.45
N ASN A 57 12.08 -1.03 -6.62
CA ASN A 57 13.49 -0.78 -6.84
C ASN A 57 13.99 0.40 -5.99
N LYS A 58 13.20 1.46 -5.91
CA LYS A 58 13.49 2.61 -5.05
C LYS A 58 13.60 2.19 -3.57
N LEU A 59 12.65 1.43 -3.04
CA LEU A 59 12.70 0.95 -1.67
C LEU A 59 13.93 0.09 -1.38
N LYS A 60 14.38 -0.70 -2.36
CA LYS A 60 15.62 -1.48 -2.24
C LYS A 60 16.88 -0.61 -2.21
N SER A 61 16.92 0.51 -2.94
CA SER A 61 18.09 1.38 -3.01
C SER A 61 18.23 2.35 -1.83
N ILE A 62 17.14 2.62 -1.09
CA ILE A 62 17.17 3.54 0.06
C ILE A 62 18.23 3.12 1.08
N PRO A 63 19.12 4.02 1.53
CA PRO A 63 20.13 3.68 2.54
C PRO A 63 19.54 3.53 3.95
N SER A 64 18.42 4.18 4.23
CA SER A 64 17.75 4.16 5.53
C SER A 64 16.96 2.89 5.79
N ARG A 65 16.56 2.69 7.04
CA ARG A 65 15.55 1.70 7.42
C ARG A 65 14.15 2.21 7.06
N ILE A 66 13.20 1.29 7.01
CA ILE A 66 11.81 1.53 6.66
C ILE A 66 10.95 1.23 7.89
N CYS A 67 10.10 2.19 8.23
CA CYS A 67 9.07 2.03 9.24
C CYS A 67 7.72 1.82 8.56
N LEU A 68 6.86 1.00 9.15
CA LEU A 68 5.55 0.72 8.58
C LEU A 68 4.44 1.17 9.51
N THR A 69 3.39 1.74 8.95
CA THR A 69 2.10 1.87 9.62
C THR A 69 1.09 0.99 8.92
N LEU A 70 0.31 0.30 9.70
CA LEU A 70 -0.73 -0.59 9.21
C LEU A 70 -2.06 -0.17 9.83
N ASP A 71 -2.96 0.30 8.99
CA ASP A 71 -4.28 0.72 9.36
C ASP A 71 -5.32 -0.31 8.92
N LEU A 72 -6.20 -0.65 9.85
CA LEU A 72 -7.35 -1.53 9.63
C LEU A 72 -8.60 -0.73 9.96
N TRP A 73 -9.48 -0.58 9.00
CA TRP A 73 -10.76 0.08 9.27
C TRP A 73 -11.94 -0.67 8.67
N THR A 74 -13.09 -0.43 9.27
CA THR A 74 -14.35 -1.01 8.84
C THR A 74 -15.27 0.16 8.47
N PRO A 75 -15.56 0.39 7.18
CA PRO A 75 -16.57 1.34 6.79
C PRO A 75 -17.97 0.89 7.27
N VAL A 76 -18.96 1.76 7.14
CA VAL A 76 -20.36 1.49 7.52
C VAL A 76 -20.92 0.23 6.83
N THR A 77 -20.37 -0.14 5.68
CA THR A 77 -20.73 -1.35 4.90
C THR A 77 -20.24 -2.67 5.49
N SER A 78 -19.62 -2.66 6.67
CA SER A 78 -19.09 -3.85 7.37
C SER A 78 -17.93 -4.57 6.68
N GLU A 79 -17.47 -4.12 5.53
CA GLU A 79 -16.28 -4.65 4.87
C GLU A 79 -15.01 -4.06 5.50
N ARG A 80 -14.01 -4.90 5.77
CA ARG A 80 -12.75 -4.44 6.34
C ARG A 80 -11.69 -4.24 5.27
N TYR A 81 -10.88 -3.21 5.46
CA TYR A 81 -9.75 -2.90 4.58
C TYR A 81 -8.48 -2.78 5.41
N ILE A 82 -7.38 -3.17 4.79
CA ILE A 82 -6.03 -3.01 5.32
C ILE A 82 -5.22 -2.10 4.41
N CYS A 83 -4.57 -1.10 5.00
CA CYS A 83 -3.64 -0.21 4.34
C CYS A 83 -2.27 -0.35 4.96
N LEU A 84 -1.25 -0.59 4.15
CA LEU A 84 0.14 -0.62 4.56
C LEU A 84 0.86 0.59 3.97
N THR A 85 1.40 1.44 4.83
CA THR A 85 2.18 2.62 4.44
C THR A 85 3.62 2.47 4.91
N ALA A 86 4.56 2.66 4.01
CA ALA A 86 5.99 2.74 4.33
C ALA A 86 6.41 4.19 4.59
N HIS A 87 7.22 4.38 5.62
CA HIS A 87 7.86 5.64 5.97
C HIS A 87 9.36 5.45 5.98
N TYR A 88 10.10 6.34 5.33
CA TYR A 88 11.54 6.29 5.22
C TYR A 88 12.15 7.68 5.01
N VAL A 89 13.43 7.82 5.30
CA VAL A 89 14.19 9.03 5.02
C VAL A 89 14.94 8.82 3.72
N ASP A 90 14.78 9.72 2.76
CA ASP A 90 15.47 9.67 1.48
C ASP A 90 16.94 10.16 1.61
N GLU A 91 17.70 10.07 0.53
CA GLU A 91 19.09 10.51 0.42
C GLU A 91 19.30 12.01 0.71
N ASN A 92 18.24 12.81 0.61
CA ASN A 92 18.24 14.24 0.92
C ASN A 92 17.75 14.53 2.35
N TRP A 93 17.71 13.52 3.22
CA TRP A 93 17.23 13.62 4.61
C TRP A 93 15.77 14.08 4.73
N LYS A 94 14.95 13.83 3.71
CA LYS A 94 13.53 14.17 3.74
C LYS A 94 12.71 12.92 4.09
N LEU A 95 11.82 13.08 5.07
CA LEU A 95 10.85 12.05 5.39
C LEU A 95 9.88 11.87 4.21
N LYS A 96 9.74 10.64 3.78
CA LYS A 96 8.83 10.21 2.70
C LYS A 96 7.87 9.15 3.23
N ASN A 97 6.69 9.14 2.67
CA ASN A 97 5.74 8.06 2.87
C ASN A 97 5.17 7.59 1.54
N ILE A 98 4.76 6.33 1.49
CA ILE A 98 4.13 5.74 0.32
C ILE A 98 3.21 4.60 0.75
N ILE A 99 2.00 4.58 0.23
CA ILE A 99 1.07 3.46 0.42
C ILE A 99 1.56 2.31 -0.45
N LEU A 100 1.91 1.19 0.18
CA LEU A 100 2.38 -0.01 -0.49
C LEU A 100 1.24 -0.93 -0.89
N ASN A 101 0.30 -1.16 0.02
CA ASN A 101 -0.83 -2.05 -0.20
C ASN A 101 -2.10 -1.43 0.36
N PHE A 102 -3.17 -1.60 -0.38
CA PHE A 102 -4.53 -1.31 0.02
C PHE A 102 -5.40 -2.46 -0.48
N CYS A 103 -5.98 -3.23 0.43
CA CYS A 103 -6.77 -4.37 0.01
C CYS A 103 -7.91 -4.70 0.99
N HIS A 104 -8.93 -5.30 0.44
CA HIS A 104 -10.05 -5.84 1.18
C HIS A 104 -9.63 -7.04 2.04
N MET A 105 -10.20 -7.12 3.24
CA MET A 105 -10.02 -8.21 4.19
C MET A 105 -11.37 -8.82 4.56
N PRO A 106 -11.85 -9.84 3.82
CA PRO A 106 -13.15 -10.45 4.09
C PRO A 106 -13.17 -11.20 5.44
N PRO A 107 -14.29 -11.16 6.20
CA PRO A 107 -14.45 -11.98 7.39
C PRO A 107 -14.54 -13.49 7.07
N PRO A 108 -14.19 -14.41 8.01
CA PRO A 108 -13.62 -14.15 9.32
C PRO A 108 -12.13 -13.77 9.25
N HIS A 109 -11.65 -12.96 10.22
CA HIS A 109 -10.24 -12.51 10.26
C HIS A 109 -9.50 -13.21 11.39
N PRO A 110 -9.07 -14.46 11.24
CA PRO A 110 -8.15 -15.04 12.21
C PRO A 110 -6.86 -14.22 12.21
N ARG A 111 -6.25 -14.08 13.37
CA ARG A 111 -4.94 -13.40 13.54
C ARG A 111 -3.89 -13.91 12.56
N THR A 112 -3.92 -15.19 12.27
CA THR A 112 -3.02 -15.86 11.32
C THR A 112 -3.08 -15.24 9.93
N LEU A 113 -4.28 -14.90 9.45
CA LEU A 113 -4.45 -14.27 8.12
C LEU A 113 -3.82 -12.88 8.05
N LEU A 114 -3.95 -12.08 9.11
CA LEU A 114 -3.31 -10.75 9.19
C LEU A 114 -1.79 -10.89 9.16
N LEU A 115 -1.26 -11.84 9.96
CA LEU A 115 0.17 -12.16 10.01
C LEU A 115 0.70 -12.56 8.63
N GLU A 116 0.05 -13.53 7.99
CA GLU A 116 0.43 -14.01 6.66
C GLU A 116 0.41 -12.86 5.63
N LYS A 117 -0.61 -12.01 5.66
CA LYS A 117 -0.68 -10.85 4.76
C LYS A 117 0.48 -9.88 4.99
N ILE A 118 0.79 -9.55 6.23
CA ILE A 118 1.90 -8.64 6.53
C ILE A 118 3.22 -9.23 6.05
N LEU A 119 3.49 -10.50 6.34
CA LEU A 119 4.72 -11.16 5.88
C LEU A 119 4.79 -11.21 4.36
N ASN A 120 3.70 -11.58 3.70
CA ASN A 120 3.61 -11.58 2.24
C ASN A 120 3.87 -10.18 1.65
N PHE A 121 3.34 -9.11 2.26
CA PHE A 121 3.64 -7.75 1.82
C PHE A 121 5.12 -7.40 1.96
N LEU A 122 5.74 -7.75 3.09
CA LEU A 122 7.16 -7.51 3.31
C LEU A 122 8.04 -8.22 2.27
N GLU A 123 7.70 -9.47 1.94
CA GLU A 123 8.39 -10.27 0.92
C GLU A 123 8.13 -9.73 -0.49
N GLU A 124 6.87 -9.43 -0.80
CA GLU A 124 6.48 -8.87 -2.09
C GLU A 124 7.25 -7.59 -2.42
N TRP A 125 7.37 -6.69 -1.44
CA TRP A 125 8.13 -5.45 -1.60
C TRP A 125 9.64 -5.61 -1.43
N GLY A 126 10.10 -6.74 -0.91
CA GLY A 126 11.52 -7.03 -0.67
C GLY A 126 12.15 -6.15 0.40
N ILE A 127 11.37 -5.73 1.40
CA ILE A 127 11.77 -4.81 2.45
C ILE A 127 12.00 -5.48 3.81
N VAL A 128 11.90 -6.81 3.90
CA VAL A 128 12.06 -7.58 5.15
C VAL A 128 13.34 -7.16 5.89
N LYS A 129 14.47 -7.12 5.20
CA LYS A 129 15.79 -6.76 5.78
C LYS A 129 15.95 -5.28 6.13
N LYS A 130 15.04 -4.43 5.67
CA LYS A 130 15.07 -2.98 5.91
C LYS A 130 14.09 -2.53 6.96
N LEU A 131 13.24 -3.42 7.42
CA LEU A 131 12.24 -3.11 8.42
C LEU A 131 12.89 -2.71 9.75
N PHE A 132 12.41 -1.61 10.34
CA PHE A 132 12.82 -1.13 11.64
C PHE A 132 11.72 -1.34 12.67
N PHE A 133 10.56 -0.75 12.48
CA PHE A 133 9.40 -0.96 13.33
C PHE A 133 8.09 -1.00 12.54
N ILE A 134 7.06 -1.53 13.18
CA ILE A 134 5.68 -1.49 12.70
C ILE A 134 4.82 -0.79 13.77
N THR A 135 4.01 0.16 13.33
CA THR A 135 2.92 0.72 14.11
C THR A 135 1.63 0.07 13.68
N LEU A 136 0.96 -0.57 14.61
CA LEU A 136 -0.38 -1.14 14.43
C LEU A 136 -1.40 -0.39 15.27
N TYR A 137 -2.65 -0.44 14.84
CA TYR A 137 -3.78 -0.01 15.64
C TYR A 137 -3.85 -0.82 16.96
N ASN A 138 -4.04 -0.13 18.09
CA ASN A 138 -3.93 -0.69 19.45
C ASN A 138 -5.13 -1.56 19.87
N ALA A 139 -5.59 -2.50 19.05
CA ALA A 139 -6.51 -3.51 19.53
C ALA A 139 -5.72 -4.61 20.24
N SER A 140 -6.22 -5.08 21.39
CA SER A 140 -5.59 -6.12 22.22
C SER A 140 -5.21 -7.41 21.44
N ASN A 141 -5.87 -7.61 20.30
CA ASN A 141 -5.58 -8.71 19.37
C ASN A 141 -4.32 -8.49 18.53
N ASN A 142 -3.79 -7.26 18.44
CA ASN A 142 -2.64 -6.93 17.58
C ASN A 142 -1.31 -7.08 18.31
N ASP A 143 -1.28 -7.00 19.64
CA ASP A 143 -0.04 -7.17 20.43
C ASP A 143 0.56 -8.57 20.18
N ASN A 144 -0.24 -9.61 20.23
CA ASN A 144 0.19 -10.97 19.92
C ASN A 144 0.63 -11.17 18.44
N CYS A 145 0.04 -10.40 17.53
CA CYS A 145 0.42 -10.42 16.11
C CYS A 145 1.82 -9.84 15.93
N GLN A 146 2.11 -8.75 16.60
CA GLN A 146 3.41 -8.09 16.56
C GLN A 146 4.50 -8.93 17.19
N ASP A 147 4.23 -9.54 18.34
CA ASP A 147 5.17 -10.44 19.02
C ASP A 147 5.54 -11.63 18.14
N PHE A 148 4.57 -12.19 17.41
CA PHE A 148 4.83 -13.27 16.49
C PHE A 148 5.68 -12.83 15.29
N ILE A 149 5.38 -11.68 14.67
CA ILE A 149 6.18 -11.12 13.57
C ILE A 149 7.60 -10.83 14.08
N LYS A 150 7.71 -10.18 15.24
CA LYS A 150 8.98 -9.89 15.90
C LYS A 150 9.80 -11.17 16.06
N LYS A 151 9.22 -12.21 16.67
CA LYS A 151 9.88 -13.50 16.88
C LYS A 151 10.37 -14.09 15.56
N LYS A 152 9.48 -14.19 14.57
CA LYS A 152 9.82 -14.77 13.26
C LYS A 152 10.95 -14.00 12.54
N LEU A 153 10.94 -12.68 12.60
CA LEU A 153 11.98 -11.85 11.98
C LEU A 153 13.29 -11.89 12.79
N ASN A 154 13.21 -11.98 14.11
CA ASN A 154 14.38 -12.04 14.97
C ASN A 154 15.12 -13.38 14.88
N GLU A 155 14.41 -14.49 14.71
CA GLU A 155 14.97 -15.82 14.41
C GLU A 155 15.87 -15.80 13.16
N GLY A 156 15.55 -14.93 12.19
CA GLY A 156 16.36 -14.67 10.98
C GLY A 156 17.48 -13.64 11.16
N GLY A 157 17.67 -13.06 12.37
CA GLY A 157 18.65 -11.98 12.61
C GLY A 157 18.37 -10.71 11.80
N LEU A 158 17.09 -10.45 11.46
CA LEU A 158 16.71 -9.39 10.53
C LEU A 158 16.40 -8.05 11.22
N LEU A 159 16.14 -8.10 12.55
CA LEU A 159 15.78 -6.92 13.33
C LEU A 159 16.99 -6.27 13.97
N LEU A 160 17.02 -4.94 14.02
CA LEU A 160 18.01 -4.19 14.78
C LEU A 160 17.72 -4.27 16.29
N CYS A 161 18.77 -4.30 17.09
CA CYS A 161 18.69 -4.31 18.56
C CYS A 161 17.74 -5.40 19.07
N ASP A 162 17.80 -6.60 18.47
CA ASP A 162 16.95 -7.75 18.83
C ASP A 162 15.45 -7.41 18.85
N GLY A 163 15.06 -6.44 18.05
CA GLY A 163 13.68 -6.00 17.92
C GLY A 163 13.10 -5.27 19.14
N ILE A 164 13.94 -4.69 20.02
CA ILE A 164 13.44 -3.92 21.18
C ILE A 164 12.52 -2.78 20.74
N PHE A 165 12.80 -2.15 19.59
CA PHE A 165 12.03 -1.04 19.04
C PHE A 165 11.02 -1.47 17.96
N PHE A 166 10.78 -2.77 17.80
CA PHE A 166 9.97 -3.28 16.69
C PHE A 166 8.51 -2.84 16.76
N HIS A 167 7.98 -2.67 17.96
CA HIS A 167 6.59 -2.28 18.18
C HIS A 167 6.49 -0.84 18.66
N VAL A 168 5.79 -0.01 17.90
CA VAL A 168 5.41 1.35 18.28
C VAL A 168 3.88 1.44 18.28
N ARG A 169 3.31 1.82 19.41
CA ARG A 169 1.85 1.99 19.55
C ARG A 169 1.37 3.20 18.79
N CYS A 170 0.19 3.10 18.21
CA CYS A 170 -0.45 4.20 17.47
C CYS A 170 -0.82 5.35 18.44
N GLY A 171 -0.09 6.47 18.38
CA GLY A 171 -0.36 7.65 19.20
C GLY A 171 -1.72 8.27 18.95
N ALA A 172 -2.19 8.29 17.70
CA ALA A 172 -3.51 8.80 17.36
C ALA A 172 -4.65 8.02 18.04
N TYR A 173 -4.49 6.69 18.13
CA TYR A 173 -5.45 5.86 18.85
C TYR A 173 -5.43 6.14 20.37
N ILE A 174 -4.25 6.33 20.96
CA ILE A 174 -4.14 6.66 22.37
C ILE A 174 -4.82 8.00 22.66
N LEU A 175 -4.60 9.01 21.80
CA LEU A 175 -5.27 10.31 21.94
C LEU A 175 -6.79 10.20 21.81
N ASN A 176 -7.29 9.40 20.87
CA ASN A 176 -8.72 9.19 20.69
C ASN A 176 -9.41 8.47 21.86
N LEU A 177 -8.67 7.76 22.69
CA LEU A 177 -9.21 7.15 23.92
C LEU A 177 -9.31 8.14 25.10
N ILE A 178 -8.62 9.28 25.02
CA ILE A 178 -8.56 10.27 26.09
C ILE A 178 -9.62 11.37 25.90
N VAL A 179 -10.12 11.54 24.65
CA VAL A 179 -11.16 12.51 24.30
C VAL A 179 -12.53 11.84 24.31
#